data_45cb031facebabe340b85fad21fdd860
#
_entry.id   45cb031facebabe340b85fad21fdd860
#
_cell.length_a   1.000
_cell.length_b   1.000
_cell.length_c   1.000
_cell.angle_alpha   90.00
_cell.angle_beta   90.00
_cell.angle_gamma   90.00
#
_symmetry.space_group_name_H-M   'P 1'
#
loop_
_entity.id
_entity.type
_entity.pdbx_description
1 polymer ?
#
loop_
_entity_poly.entity_id
_entity_poly.type
_entity_poly.pdbx_seq_one_letter_code
_entity_poly.pdbx_strand_id
1 'polypeptide(L)'
;MGNKTKRKLERILFYIVLAPILFMVAFPFVYMVLSSLKNNVDIFNPAKTFHFIPTIKNYIAVFNRYNFGRPLLNTIWISASSTFFSLILGVPAAYSIARYKQRTFSTAILAIRVIPGIAFLVPWYLIFTKLGLSGSYTSLILCQMLISLPYIVWIMIPTFEALPRELEESAKVDGCITISAFFRIMLPVSLPGLITATILVFISAWNNFLFGMILGSATTKPLAVAILGFISNNDVNWGGLMAACCVITFPVIVITLILQKYIIAGLTAGAVKG
;
A
#
# COMPACT_ATOMS: atom_id res chain seq x y z
N MET A 1 15.86 29.05 -36.12
CA MET A 1 15.75 27.58 -35.86
C MET A 1 14.27 27.20 -35.92
N GLY A 2 13.90 26.31 -36.83
CA GLY A 2 12.49 25.95 -37.02
C GLY A 2 11.88 25.25 -35.81
N ASN A 3 10.61 25.45 -35.62
CA ASN A 3 9.82 24.93 -34.44
C ASN A 3 9.98 23.40 -34.25
N LYS A 4 10.30 22.66 -35.32
CA LYS A 4 10.60 21.21 -35.28
C LYS A 4 11.93 20.89 -34.63
N THR A 5 12.98 21.69 -34.86
CA THR A 5 14.32 21.51 -34.30
C THR A 5 14.32 21.81 -32.81
N LYS A 6 13.60 22.85 -32.38
CA LYS A 6 13.44 23.20 -30.96
C LYS A 6 12.74 22.09 -30.19
N ARG A 7 11.60 21.55 -30.71
CA ARG A 7 10.89 20.41 -30.10
C ARG A 7 11.74 19.12 -30.04
N LYS A 8 12.59 18.88 -31.03
CA LYS A 8 13.52 17.73 -31.03
C LYS A 8 14.59 17.88 -29.94
N LEU A 9 15.13 19.08 -29.79
CA LEU A 9 16.13 19.39 -28.76
C LEU A 9 15.53 19.28 -27.34
N GLU A 10 14.32 19.82 -27.14
CA GLU A 10 13.59 19.71 -25.85
C GLU A 10 13.32 18.24 -25.49
N ARG A 11 12.94 17.39 -26.44
CA ARG A 11 12.78 15.95 -26.20
C ARG A 11 14.09 15.26 -25.85
N ILE A 12 15.17 15.57 -26.54
CA ILE A 12 16.49 15.00 -26.26
C ILE A 12 16.94 15.40 -24.84
N LEU A 13 16.82 16.67 -24.50
CA LEU A 13 17.14 17.18 -23.17
C LEU A 13 16.27 16.51 -22.08
N PHE A 14 14.98 16.34 -22.36
CA PHE A 14 14.06 15.61 -21.45
C PHE A 14 14.54 14.18 -21.19
N TYR A 15 14.92 13.41 -22.24
CA TYR A 15 15.40 12.04 -22.05
C TYR A 15 16.78 11.98 -21.36
N ILE A 16 17.66 12.94 -21.65
CA ILE A 16 18.97 13.03 -20.98
C ILE A 16 18.81 13.25 -19.47
N VAL A 17 17.82 14.04 -19.05
CA VAL A 17 17.53 14.26 -17.62
C VAL A 17 16.75 13.10 -17.02
N LEU A 18 15.78 12.54 -17.75
CA LEU A 18 14.91 11.47 -17.27
C LEU A 18 15.66 10.15 -17.08
N ALA A 19 16.55 9.78 -17.99
CA ALA A 19 17.25 8.50 -17.95
C ALA A 19 18.11 8.28 -16.68
N PRO A 20 18.94 9.22 -16.23
CA PRO A 20 19.65 9.09 -14.96
C PRO A 20 18.73 8.97 -13.74
N ILE A 21 17.63 9.71 -13.72
CA ILE A 21 16.64 9.64 -12.63
C ILE A 21 16.01 8.25 -12.59
N LEU A 22 15.56 7.73 -13.73
CA LEU A 22 14.99 6.39 -13.82
C LEU A 22 16.02 5.32 -13.44
N PHE A 23 17.27 5.47 -13.87
CA PHE A 23 18.34 4.57 -13.49
C PHE A 23 18.56 4.58 -11.98
N MET A 24 18.65 5.77 -11.36
CA MET A 24 18.84 5.92 -9.91
C MET A 24 17.71 5.27 -9.11
N VAL A 25 16.48 5.42 -9.56
CA VAL A 25 15.30 4.81 -8.91
C VAL A 25 15.23 3.29 -9.14
N ALA A 26 15.53 2.82 -10.35
CA ALA A 26 15.45 1.40 -10.68
C ALA A 26 16.63 0.58 -10.15
N PHE A 27 17.81 1.20 -10.02
CA PHE A 27 19.05 0.52 -9.65
C PHE A 27 18.95 -0.31 -8.35
N PRO A 28 18.43 0.21 -7.22
CA PRO A 28 18.31 -0.59 -6.00
C PRO A 28 17.43 -1.83 -6.18
N PHE A 29 16.37 -1.76 -6.96
CA PHE A 29 15.50 -2.92 -7.24
C PHE A 29 16.21 -3.95 -8.13
N VAL A 30 16.91 -3.48 -9.17
CA VAL A 30 17.71 -4.36 -10.02
C VAL A 30 18.81 -5.03 -9.21
N TYR A 31 19.52 -4.26 -8.37
CA TYR A 31 20.57 -4.80 -7.51
C TYR A 31 20.05 -5.81 -6.49
N MET A 32 18.87 -5.57 -5.91
CA MET A 32 18.17 -6.50 -5.03
C MET A 32 17.89 -7.83 -5.75
N VAL A 33 17.34 -7.79 -6.99
CA VAL A 33 17.08 -8.98 -7.79
C VAL A 33 18.38 -9.72 -8.15
N LEU A 34 19.40 -9.00 -8.60
CA LEU A 34 20.70 -9.61 -8.90
C LEU A 34 21.32 -10.28 -7.65
N SER A 35 21.26 -9.60 -6.50
CA SER A 35 21.81 -10.12 -5.24
C SER A 35 21.03 -11.32 -4.73
N SER A 36 19.72 -11.40 -4.95
CA SER A 36 18.89 -12.55 -4.58
C SER A 36 19.26 -13.84 -5.33
N LEU A 37 19.88 -13.69 -6.50
CA LEU A 37 20.33 -14.80 -7.35
C LEU A 37 21.80 -15.17 -7.13
N LYS A 38 22.51 -14.56 -6.17
CA LYS A 38 23.92 -14.83 -5.85
C LYS A 38 24.07 -15.71 -4.61
N ASN A 39 25.20 -16.41 -4.53
CA ASN A 39 25.64 -16.98 -3.26
C ASN A 39 26.12 -15.85 -2.32
N ASN A 40 26.03 -16.04 -1.00
CA ASN A 40 26.43 -15.01 -0.02
C ASN A 40 27.85 -14.49 -0.23
N VAL A 41 28.81 -15.38 -0.56
CA VAL A 41 30.23 -15.01 -0.84
C VAL A 41 30.34 -14.09 -2.07
N ASP A 42 29.53 -14.33 -3.09
CA ASP A 42 29.58 -13.56 -4.34
C ASP A 42 28.95 -12.17 -4.20
N ILE A 43 28.10 -11.94 -3.21
CA ILE A 43 27.48 -10.65 -2.95
C ILE A 43 28.52 -9.59 -2.55
N PHE A 44 29.54 -9.99 -1.79
CA PHE A 44 30.60 -9.10 -1.30
C PHE A 44 31.79 -8.99 -2.25
N ASN A 45 31.79 -9.71 -3.37
CA ASN A 45 32.86 -9.66 -4.34
C ASN A 45 32.55 -8.65 -5.46
N PRO A 46 33.25 -7.48 -5.52
CA PRO A 46 33.01 -6.47 -6.55
C PRO A 46 33.15 -6.99 -7.98
N ALA A 47 34.09 -7.94 -8.23
CA ALA A 47 34.29 -8.53 -9.55
C ALA A 47 33.06 -9.36 -10.02
N LYS A 48 32.23 -9.81 -9.08
CA LYS A 48 30.99 -10.58 -9.33
C LYS A 48 29.73 -9.75 -9.29
N THR A 49 29.83 -8.42 -9.37
CA THR A 49 28.64 -7.55 -9.36
C THR A 49 27.67 -7.91 -10.48
N PHE A 50 28.16 -8.11 -11.70
CA PHE A 50 27.37 -8.46 -12.88
C PHE A 50 27.75 -9.80 -13.51
N HIS A 51 28.89 -10.40 -13.13
CA HIS A 51 29.40 -11.68 -13.66
C HIS A 51 29.38 -12.73 -12.57
N PHE A 52 28.31 -13.46 -12.44
CA PHE A 52 28.12 -14.52 -11.45
C PHE A 52 27.27 -15.68 -12.03
N ILE A 53 27.28 -16.82 -11.39
CA ILE A 53 26.44 -17.96 -11.76
C ILE A 53 25.12 -17.81 -10.99
N PRO A 54 23.98 -17.52 -11.67
CA PRO A 54 22.69 -17.36 -11.00
C PRO A 54 22.24 -18.64 -10.29
N THR A 55 21.67 -18.47 -9.10
CA THR A 55 21.13 -19.58 -8.31
C THR A 55 19.77 -19.22 -7.71
N ILE A 56 18.85 -20.18 -7.66
CA ILE A 56 17.55 -20.04 -7.00
C ILE A 56 17.55 -20.59 -5.56
N LYS A 57 18.72 -21.04 -5.05
CA LYS A 57 18.86 -21.64 -3.72
C LYS A 57 18.35 -20.73 -2.60
N ASN A 58 18.53 -19.40 -2.74
CA ASN A 58 18.03 -18.41 -1.78
C ASN A 58 16.50 -18.44 -1.70
N TYR A 59 15.81 -18.50 -2.82
CA TYR A 59 14.34 -18.59 -2.86
C TYR A 59 13.84 -19.91 -2.25
N ILE A 60 14.51 -21.03 -2.57
CA ILE A 60 14.19 -22.33 -1.97
C ILE A 60 14.37 -22.27 -0.45
N ALA A 61 15.45 -21.66 0.03
CA ALA A 61 15.71 -21.50 1.46
C ALA A 61 14.68 -20.58 2.14
N VAL A 62 14.25 -19.51 1.49
CA VAL A 62 13.20 -18.60 1.98
C VAL A 62 11.93 -19.36 2.33
N PHE A 63 11.48 -20.26 1.46
CA PHE A 63 10.23 -21.01 1.70
C PHE A 63 10.43 -22.24 2.60
N ASN A 64 11.50 -23.01 2.40
CA ASN A 64 11.69 -24.29 3.10
C ASN A 64 12.35 -24.11 4.48
N ARG A 65 13.38 -23.28 4.60
CA ARG A 65 14.14 -23.12 5.84
C ARG A 65 13.54 -22.04 6.75
N TYR A 66 13.12 -20.92 6.17
CA TYR A 66 12.59 -19.76 6.91
C TYR A 66 11.06 -19.74 6.99
N ASN A 67 10.39 -20.75 6.41
CA ASN A 67 8.93 -20.93 6.43
C ASN A 67 8.17 -19.67 6.05
N PHE A 68 8.61 -18.96 4.99
CA PHE A 68 8.09 -17.65 4.57
C PHE A 68 6.66 -17.72 4.01
N GLY A 69 6.18 -18.92 3.68
CA GLY A 69 4.81 -19.13 3.19
C GLY A 69 3.74 -18.70 4.18
N ARG A 70 3.91 -19.00 5.46
CA ARG A 70 2.93 -18.61 6.50
C ARG A 70 2.89 -17.09 6.71
N PRO A 71 4.00 -16.36 6.92
CA PRO A 71 4.02 -14.90 6.93
C PRO A 71 3.43 -14.25 5.68
N LEU A 72 3.60 -14.85 4.49
CA LEU A 72 3.00 -14.38 3.25
C LEU A 72 1.47 -14.45 3.32
N LEU A 73 0.92 -15.60 3.71
CA LEU A 73 -0.53 -15.77 3.91
C LEU A 73 -1.07 -14.85 4.99
N ASN A 74 -0.33 -14.68 6.10
CA ASN A 74 -0.69 -13.73 7.16
C ASN A 74 -0.82 -12.30 6.62
N THR A 75 0.16 -11.86 5.83
CA THR A 75 0.14 -10.51 5.23
C THR A 75 -1.04 -10.34 4.29
N ILE A 76 -1.31 -11.31 3.42
CA ILE A 76 -2.48 -11.29 2.53
C ILE A 76 -3.76 -11.18 3.36
N TRP A 77 -3.91 -12.02 4.37
CA TRP A 77 -5.11 -12.05 5.21
C TRP A 77 -5.32 -10.75 5.98
N ILE A 78 -4.27 -10.24 6.65
CA ILE A 78 -4.35 -9.01 7.44
C ILE A 78 -4.62 -7.80 6.53
N SER A 79 -3.88 -7.66 5.42
CA SER A 79 -4.04 -6.51 4.52
C SER A 79 -5.37 -6.54 3.78
N ALA A 80 -5.82 -7.70 3.30
CA ALA A 80 -7.12 -7.82 2.64
C ALA A 80 -8.28 -7.56 3.59
N SER A 81 -8.27 -8.18 4.78
CA SER A 81 -9.35 -8.03 5.78
C SER A 81 -9.41 -6.60 6.31
N SER A 82 -8.28 -6.00 6.68
CA SER A 82 -8.25 -4.62 7.17
C SER A 82 -8.71 -3.62 6.11
N THR A 83 -8.30 -3.81 4.85
CA THR A 83 -8.76 -2.98 3.73
C THR A 83 -10.25 -3.12 3.51
N PHE A 84 -10.76 -4.35 3.46
CA PHE A 84 -12.18 -4.65 3.26
C PHE A 84 -13.06 -3.99 4.33
N PHE A 85 -12.78 -4.23 5.60
CA PHE A 85 -13.57 -3.64 6.69
C PHE A 85 -13.43 -2.11 6.75
N SER A 86 -12.24 -1.59 6.44
CA SER A 86 -12.04 -0.14 6.37
C SER A 86 -12.85 0.51 5.24
N LEU A 87 -13.00 -0.16 4.10
CA LEU A 87 -13.84 0.32 3.00
C LEU A 87 -15.32 0.30 3.38
N ILE A 88 -15.81 -0.77 4.01
CA ILE A 88 -17.21 -0.88 4.46
C ILE A 88 -17.60 0.30 5.37
N LEU A 89 -16.70 0.73 6.24
CA LEU A 89 -16.96 1.83 7.18
C LEU A 89 -16.58 3.19 6.59
N GLY A 90 -15.44 3.28 5.94
CA GLY A 90 -14.86 4.55 5.49
C GLY A 90 -15.56 5.15 4.26
N VAL A 91 -16.03 4.30 3.33
CA VAL A 91 -16.65 4.81 2.10
C VAL A 91 -18.03 5.44 2.37
N PRO A 92 -18.95 4.82 3.13
CA PRO A 92 -20.20 5.47 3.52
C PRO A 92 -19.97 6.71 4.39
N ALA A 93 -18.98 6.69 5.28
CA ALA A 93 -18.62 7.85 6.09
C ALA A 93 -18.17 9.03 5.21
N ALA A 94 -17.29 8.78 4.24
CA ALA A 94 -16.81 9.78 3.29
C ALA A 94 -17.97 10.37 2.45
N TYR A 95 -18.88 9.50 1.98
CA TYR A 95 -20.08 9.94 1.28
C TYR A 95 -20.95 10.87 2.13
N SER A 96 -21.23 10.49 3.37
CA SER A 96 -22.00 11.32 4.31
C SER A 96 -21.34 12.67 4.54
N ILE A 97 -20.02 12.68 4.81
CA ILE A 97 -19.27 13.92 5.04
C ILE A 97 -19.32 14.84 3.82
N ALA A 98 -19.13 14.29 2.62
CA ALA A 98 -19.16 15.05 1.36
C ALA A 98 -20.54 15.63 1.08
N ARG A 99 -21.60 14.83 1.20
CA ARG A 99 -22.97 15.24 0.85
C ARG A 99 -23.60 16.20 1.84
N TYR A 100 -23.37 15.97 3.12
CA TYR A 100 -23.91 16.85 4.18
C TYR A 100 -22.94 17.96 4.60
N LYS A 101 -21.81 18.14 3.87
CA LYS A 101 -20.82 19.21 4.11
C LYS A 101 -20.34 19.27 5.56
N GLN A 102 -20.11 18.11 6.17
CA GLN A 102 -19.73 17.98 7.57
C GLN A 102 -18.24 18.33 7.79
N ARG A 103 -17.90 19.60 7.62
CA ARG A 103 -16.50 20.10 7.68
C ARG A 103 -15.79 19.77 8.99
N THR A 104 -16.49 19.85 10.12
CA THR A 104 -15.92 19.52 11.44
C THR A 104 -15.45 18.07 11.51
N PHE A 105 -16.25 17.12 11.05
CA PHE A 105 -15.86 15.70 11.00
C PHE A 105 -14.70 15.46 10.02
N SER A 106 -14.74 16.08 8.85
CA SER A 106 -13.64 16.02 7.89
C SER A 106 -12.33 16.51 8.52
N THR A 107 -12.34 17.67 9.17
CA THR A 107 -11.17 18.24 9.83
C THR A 107 -10.69 17.37 10.99
N ALA A 108 -11.58 16.81 11.81
CA ALA A 108 -11.24 15.93 12.91
C ALA A 108 -10.54 14.64 12.42
N ILE A 109 -11.06 14.02 11.36
CA ILE A 109 -10.46 12.81 10.75
C ILE A 109 -9.07 13.14 10.17
N LEU A 110 -8.90 14.30 9.53
CA LEU A 110 -7.61 14.74 9.01
C LEU A 110 -6.62 15.03 10.15
N ALA A 111 -7.08 15.62 11.26
CA ALA A 111 -6.24 15.87 12.43
C ALA A 111 -5.69 14.57 13.05
N ILE A 112 -6.51 13.51 13.12
CA ILE A 112 -6.04 12.19 13.57
C ILE A 112 -4.91 11.66 12.67
N ARG A 113 -4.96 11.92 11.39
CA ARG A 113 -3.98 11.45 10.41
C ARG A 113 -2.60 12.13 10.55
N VAL A 114 -2.55 13.33 11.13
CA VAL A 114 -1.30 14.03 11.42
C VAL A 114 -0.51 13.35 12.54
N ILE A 115 -1.21 12.61 13.43
CA ILE A 115 -0.55 11.88 14.52
C ILE A 115 0.21 10.69 13.93
N PRO A 116 1.54 10.57 14.16
CA PRO A 116 2.30 9.42 13.70
C PRO A 116 1.72 8.12 14.26
N GLY A 117 1.55 7.11 13.41
CA GLY A 117 0.98 5.81 13.82
C GLY A 117 1.71 5.16 15.01
N ILE A 118 3.02 5.40 15.14
CA ILE A 118 3.83 4.91 16.26
C ILE A 118 3.34 5.44 17.63
N ALA A 119 2.73 6.63 17.67
CA ALA A 119 2.21 7.20 18.92
C ALA A 119 1.04 6.37 19.50
N PHE A 120 0.31 5.66 18.65
CA PHE A 120 -0.79 4.79 19.07
C PHE A 120 -0.32 3.39 19.49
N LEU A 121 0.94 3.04 19.27
CA LEU A 121 1.43 1.68 19.42
C LEU A 121 1.34 1.21 20.90
N VAL A 122 1.82 2.01 21.84
CA VAL A 122 1.77 1.67 23.26
C VAL A 122 0.34 1.61 23.81
N PRO A 123 -0.53 2.62 23.58
CA PRO A 123 -1.94 2.53 23.96
C PRO A 123 -2.65 1.28 23.42
N TRP A 124 -2.46 0.97 22.13
CA TRP A 124 -3.10 -0.20 21.53
C TRP A 124 -2.55 -1.52 22.08
N TYR A 125 -1.25 -1.62 22.27
CA TYR A 125 -0.65 -2.79 22.91
C TYR A 125 -1.27 -3.05 24.28
N LEU A 126 -1.41 -2.02 25.12
CA LEU A 126 -2.01 -2.15 26.44
C LEU A 126 -3.50 -2.55 26.38
N ILE A 127 -4.26 -1.96 25.47
CA ILE A 127 -5.68 -2.28 25.26
C ILE A 127 -5.83 -3.75 24.81
N PHE A 128 -5.11 -4.15 23.76
CA PHE A 128 -5.24 -5.51 23.23
C PHE A 128 -4.69 -6.58 24.18
N THR A 129 -3.68 -6.25 24.98
CA THR A 129 -3.21 -7.15 26.03
C THR A 129 -4.27 -7.33 27.12
N LYS A 130 -4.90 -6.24 27.59
CA LYS A 130 -5.99 -6.32 28.58
C LYS A 130 -7.22 -7.08 28.06
N LEU A 131 -7.49 -7.00 26.78
CA LEU A 131 -8.59 -7.72 26.13
C LEU A 131 -8.25 -9.18 25.76
N GLY A 132 -7.01 -9.63 26.02
CA GLY A 132 -6.55 -10.98 25.65
C GLY A 132 -6.38 -11.17 24.14
N LEU A 133 -6.32 -10.10 23.35
CA LEU A 133 -6.21 -10.12 21.89
C LEU A 133 -4.78 -9.97 21.37
N SER A 134 -3.79 -9.79 22.25
CA SER A 134 -2.39 -9.70 21.84
C SER A 134 -1.94 -10.96 21.11
N GLY A 135 -1.20 -10.81 20.01
CA GLY A 135 -0.76 -11.92 19.17
C GLY A 135 -1.81 -12.48 18.22
N SER A 136 -3.02 -11.92 18.16
CA SER A 136 -4.10 -12.39 17.30
C SER A 136 -4.16 -11.66 15.96
N TYR A 137 -4.81 -12.27 14.96
CA TYR A 137 -5.15 -11.58 13.71
C TYR A 137 -6.07 -10.38 13.95
N THR A 138 -6.99 -10.50 14.91
CA THR A 138 -7.96 -9.45 15.23
C THR A 138 -7.28 -8.16 15.65
N SER A 139 -6.29 -8.21 16.55
CA SER A 139 -5.55 -7.02 16.96
C SER A 139 -4.81 -6.36 15.79
N LEU A 140 -4.17 -7.15 14.91
CA LEU A 140 -3.46 -6.65 13.74
C LEU A 140 -4.41 -6.00 12.73
N ILE A 141 -5.56 -6.64 12.46
CA ILE A 141 -6.58 -6.12 11.55
C ILE A 141 -7.17 -4.82 12.11
N LEU A 142 -7.57 -4.78 13.38
CA LEU A 142 -8.15 -3.58 14.01
C LEU A 142 -7.16 -2.42 14.04
N CYS A 143 -5.90 -2.65 14.40
CA CYS A 143 -4.87 -1.61 14.34
C CYS A 143 -4.70 -1.05 12.93
N GLN A 144 -4.66 -1.93 11.94
CA GLN A 144 -4.53 -1.49 10.55
C GLN A 144 -5.77 -0.73 10.08
N MET A 145 -6.97 -1.13 10.49
CA MET A 145 -8.21 -0.42 10.18
C MET A 145 -8.21 1.01 10.74
N LEU A 146 -7.75 1.21 11.97
CA LEU A 146 -7.68 2.54 12.59
C LEU A 146 -6.80 3.52 11.81
N ILE A 147 -5.76 3.04 11.13
CA ILE A 147 -4.92 3.84 10.24
C ILE A 147 -5.59 4.01 8.86
N SER A 148 -6.20 2.94 8.36
CA SER A 148 -6.77 2.89 7.00
C SER A 148 -8.04 3.72 6.86
N LEU A 149 -8.89 3.78 7.90
CA LEU A 149 -10.16 4.51 7.87
C LEU A 149 -9.99 6.00 7.53
N PRO A 150 -9.15 6.78 8.26
CA PRO A 150 -8.92 8.18 7.92
C PRO A 150 -8.37 8.37 6.50
N TYR A 151 -7.58 7.40 6.02
CA TYR A 151 -7.00 7.45 4.69
C TYR A 151 -8.04 7.27 3.59
N ILE A 152 -8.96 6.30 3.75
CA ILE A 152 -10.08 6.09 2.83
C ILE A 152 -10.99 7.32 2.79
N VAL A 153 -11.36 7.85 3.97
CA VAL A 153 -12.22 9.04 4.06
C VAL A 153 -11.58 10.21 3.34
N TRP A 154 -10.28 10.43 3.53
CA TRP A 154 -9.56 11.51 2.88
C TRP A 154 -9.54 11.40 1.33
N ILE A 155 -9.40 10.20 0.78
CA ILE A 155 -9.39 9.99 -0.67
C ILE A 155 -10.81 10.08 -1.24
N MET A 156 -11.80 9.56 -0.51
CA MET A 156 -13.16 9.42 -1.03
C MET A 156 -14.00 10.69 -0.91
N ILE A 157 -13.73 11.60 0.04
CA ILE A 157 -14.45 12.88 0.14
C ILE A 157 -14.37 13.67 -1.16
N PRO A 158 -13.18 14.02 -1.71
CA PRO A 158 -13.08 14.72 -2.98
C PRO A 158 -13.74 13.99 -4.14
N THR A 159 -13.67 12.65 -4.13
CA THR A 159 -14.30 11.81 -5.14
C THR A 159 -15.82 12.00 -5.15
N PHE A 160 -16.46 11.98 -3.98
CA PHE A 160 -17.91 12.20 -3.89
C PHE A 160 -18.30 13.67 -4.08
N GLU A 161 -17.46 14.62 -3.69
CA GLU A 161 -17.70 16.05 -3.93
C GLU A 161 -17.66 16.42 -5.41
N ALA A 162 -16.87 15.71 -6.21
CA ALA A 162 -16.78 15.91 -7.66
C ALA A 162 -18.00 15.38 -8.44
N LEU A 163 -18.82 14.51 -7.82
CA LEU A 163 -20.01 13.97 -8.48
C LEU A 163 -21.17 14.95 -8.41
N PRO A 164 -21.87 15.19 -9.54
CA PRO A 164 -23.04 16.07 -9.59
C PRO A 164 -24.14 15.64 -8.61
N ARG A 165 -24.80 16.59 -7.97
CA ARG A 165 -25.90 16.32 -7.04
C ARG A 165 -27.16 15.84 -7.75
N GLU A 166 -27.31 16.23 -8.99
CA GLU A 166 -28.41 15.90 -9.88
C GLU A 166 -28.56 14.38 -10.06
N LEU A 167 -27.48 13.62 -9.96
CA LEU A 167 -27.52 12.14 -9.99
C LEU A 167 -28.31 11.56 -8.82
N GLU A 168 -28.15 12.15 -7.63
CA GLU A 168 -28.87 11.74 -6.43
C GLU A 168 -30.32 12.22 -6.42
N GLU A 169 -30.53 13.44 -6.93
CA GLU A 169 -31.87 14.04 -7.03
C GLU A 169 -32.72 13.26 -8.03
N SER A 170 -32.18 12.92 -9.20
CA SER A 170 -32.85 12.07 -10.18
C SER A 170 -33.22 10.69 -9.61
N ALA A 171 -32.28 10.06 -8.87
CA ALA A 171 -32.55 8.80 -8.20
C ALA A 171 -33.70 8.89 -7.19
N LYS A 172 -33.83 10.02 -6.46
CA LYS A 172 -34.94 10.23 -5.52
C LYS A 172 -36.26 10.42 -6.24
N VAL A 173 -36.27 11.11 -7.38
CA VAL A 173 -37.46 11.24 -8.24
C VAL A 173 -37.93 9.87 -8.74
N ASP A 174 -36.97 8.99 -9.06
CA ASP A 174 -37.22 7.58 -9.45
C ASP A 174 -37.61 6.69 -8.24
N GLY A 175 -37.84 7.26 -7.06
CA GLY A 175 -38.27 6.54 -5.86
C GLY A 175 -37.17 5.87 -5.05
N CYS A 176 -35.89 6.12 -5.35
CA CYS A 176 -34.79 5.57 -4.55
C CYS A 176 -34.70 6.29 -3.18
N ILE A 177 -34.61 5.52 -2.11
CA ILE A 177 -34.15 6.02 -0.81
C ILE A 177 -32.63 6.29 -0.86
N THR A 178 -32.11 7.13 0.03
CA THR A 178 -30.69 7.57 0.05
C THR A 178 -29.70 6.39 0.02
N ILE A 179 -29.98 5.32 0.78
CA ILE A 179 -29.11 4.13 0.80
C ILE A 179 -29.13 3.42 -0.57
N SER A 180 -30.28 3.31 -1.21
CA SER A 180 -30.40 2.71 -2.54
C SER A 180 -29.67 3.56 -3.59
N ALA A 181 -29.82 4.87 -3.56
CA ALA A 181 -29.10 5.80 -4.44
C ALA A 181 -27.58 5.68 -4.23
N PHE A 182 -27.12 5.56 -2.99
CA PHE A 182 -25.71 5.36 -2.68
C PHE A 182 -25.16 4.10 -3.36
N PHE A 183 -25.76 2.93 -3.12
CA PHE A 183 -25.23 1.66 -3.64
C PHE A 183 -25.43 1.48 -5.14
N ARG A 184 -26.54 1.96 -5.72
CA ARG A 184 -26.88 1.74 -7.13
C ARG A 184 -26.31 2.77 -8.07
N ILE A 185 -26.05 4.01 -7.60
CA ILE A 185 -25.64 5.11 -8.45
C ILE A 185 -24.29 5.70 -7.99
N MET A 186 -24.24 6.20 -6.76
CA MET A 186 -23.06 6.96 -6.29
C MET A 186 -21.81 6.11 -6.18
N LEU A 187 -21.93 4.91 -5.62
CA LEU A 187 -20.81 3.99 -5.45
C LEU A 187 -20.24 3.49 -6.81
N PRO A 188 -21.07 3.03 -7.77
CA PRO A 188 -20.58 2.66 -9.11
C PRO A 188 -19.91 3.82 -9.87
N VAL A 189 -20.45 5.02 -9.81
CA VAL A 189 -19.87 6.18 -10.49
C VAL A 189 -18.54 6.60 -9.82
N SER A 190 -18.39 6.37 -8.50
CA SER A 190 -17.16 6.64 -7.76
C SER A 190 -16.09 5.55 -7.87
N LEU A 191 -16.31 4.49 -8.66
CA LEU A 191 -15.39 3.36 -8.79
C LEU A 191 -13.92 3.73 -9.03
N PRO A 192 -13.55 4.71 -9.87
CA PRO A 192 -12.15 5.08 -10.05
C PRO A 192 -11.49 5.53 -8.76
N GLY A 193 -12.17 6.37 -7.95
CA GLY A 193 -11.70 6.79 -6.64
C GLY A 193 -11.66 5.65 -5.62
N LEU A 194 -12.69 4.80 -5.63
CA LEU A 194 -12.78 3.63 -4.77
C LEU A 194 -11.62 2.64 -5.02
N ILE A 195 -11.31 2.35 -6.28
CA ILE A 195 -10.18 1.50 -6.66
C ILE A 195 -8.87 2.13 -6.18
N THR A 196 -8.70 3.44 -6.37
CA THR A 196 -7.51 4.16 -5.89
C THR A 196 -7.35 4.06 -4.38
N ALA A 197 -8.42 4.31 -3.62
CA ALA A 197 -8.41 4.20 -2.16
C ALA A 197 -8.08 2.77 -1.71
N THR A 198 -8.69 1.77 -2.36
CA THR A 198 -8.45 0.34 -2.08
C THR A 198 -6.98 -0.03 -2.25
N ILE A 199 -6.38 0.36 -3.38
CA ILE A 199 -4.99 0.03 -3.70
C ILE A 199 -4.03 0.67 -2.69
N LEU A 200 -4.19 1.97 -2.43
CA LEU A 200 -3.29 2.70 -1.55
C LEU A 200 -3.38 2.20 -0.11
N VAL A 201 -4.58 1.89 0.37
CA VAL A 201 -4.78 1.33 1.71
C VAL A 201 -4.24 -0.11 1.80
N PHE A 202 -4.47 -0.93 0.78
CA PHE A 202 -3.93 -2.30 0.74
C PHE A 202 -2.40 -2.29 0.75
N ILE A 203 -1.75 -1.46 -0.06
CA ILE A 203 -0.28 -1.34 -0.09
C ILE A 203 0.24 -0.84 1.26
N SER A 204 -0.44 0.11 1.91
CA SER A 204 -0.11 0.58 3.25
C SER A 204 -0.18 -0.54 4.29
N ALA A 205 -1.23 -1.36 4.23
CA ALA A 205 -1.42 -2.50 5.12
C ALA A 205 -0.39 -3.62 4.85
N TRP A 206 -0.08 -3.88 3.58
CA TRP A 206 0.92 -4.85 3.15
C TRP A 206 2.31 -4.56 3.69
N ASN A 207 2.70 -3.28 3.70
CA ASN A 207 4.02 -2.84 4.15
C ASN A 207 4.10 -2.58 5.65
N ASN A 208 3.06 -2.90 6.43
CA ASN A 208 3.04 -2.60 7.85
C ASN A 208 4.01 -3.51 8.62
N PHE A 209 5.08 -2.90 9.13
CA PHE A 209 6.10 -3.55 9.94
C PHE A 209 5.84 -3.36 11.45
N LEU A 210 5.55 -2.12 11.87
CA LEU A 210 5.55 -1.73 13.29
C LEU A 210 4.53 -2.50 14.13
N PHE A 211 3.28 -2.55 13.68
CA PHE A 211 2.23 -3.24 14.43
C PHE A 211 2.42 -4.75 14.37
N GLY A 212 2.89 -5.26 13.23
CA GLY A 212 3.24 -6.67 13.09
C GLY A 212 4.36 -7.11 14.04
N MET A 213 5.34 -6.22 14.29
CA MET A 213 6.46 -6.50 15.18
C MET A 213 6.04 -6.53 16.65
N ILE A 214 5.16 -5.62 17.07
CA ILE A 214 4.79 -5.44 18.50
C ILE A 214 3.57 -6.30 18.89
N LEU A 215 2.56 -6.37 18.00
CA LEU A 215 1.31 -7.07 18.29
C LEU A 215 1.23 -8.47 17.65
N GLY A 216 2.17 -8.81 16.77
CA GLY A 216 2.23 -10.13 16.14
C GLY A 216 2.81 -11.19 17.09
N SER A 217 2.48 -12.44 16.78
CA SER A 217 3.03 -13.62 17.44
C SER A 217 3.81 -14.49 16.45
N ALA A 218 4.41 -15.57 16.90
CA ALA A 218 5.08 -16.54 16.03
C ALA A 218 4.14 -17.08 14.93
N THR A 219 2.83 -17.12 15.19
CA THR A 219 1.81 -17.64 14.27
C THR A 219 1.19 -16.58 13.37
N THR A 220 1.14 -15.32 13.79
CA THR A 220 0.43 -14.24 13.09
C THR A 220 1.35 -13.18 12.49
N LYS A 221 2.67 -13.28 12.72
CA LYS A 221 3.64 -12.30 12.19
C LYS A 221 3.52 -12.12 10.69
N PRO A 222 3.45 -10.88 10.19
CA PRO A 222 3.41 -10.59 8.77
C PRO A 222 4.79 -10.70 8.11
N LEU A 223 4.80 -10.66 6.79
CA LEU A 223 5.96 -10.86 5.94
C LEU A 223 7.08 -9.85 6.22
N ALA A 224 6.71 -8.56 6.41
CA ALA A 224 7.66 -7.50 6.73
C ALA A 224 8.46 -7.77 8.01
N VAL A 225 7.85 -8.42 9.00
CA VAL A 225 8.52 -8.81 10.26
C VAL A 225 9.35 -10.09 10.07
N ALA A 226 8.89 -11.00 9.21
CA ALA A 226 9.60 -12.27 8.96
C ALA A 226 10.98 -12.07 8.35
N ILE A 227 11.24 -10.94 7.69
CA ILE A 227 12.55 -10.55 7.16
C ILE A 227 13.64 -10.56 8.25
N LEU A 228 13.30 -10.19 9.48
CA LEU A 228 14.27 -10.18 10.57
C LEU A 228 14.89 -11.56 10.85
N GLY A 229 14.23 -12.64 10.43
CA GLY A 229 14.75 -14.00 10.53
C GLY A 229 16.03 -14.27 9.71
N PHE A 230 16.37 -13.39 8.75
CA PHE A 230 17.61 -13.50 7.96
C PHE A 230 18.81 -12.82 8.63
N ILE A 231 18.56 -12.09 9.73
CA ILE A 231 19.57 -11.36 10.50
C ILE A 231 19.75 -12.10 11.82
N SER A 232 20.92 -12.65 12.04
CA SER A 232 21.33 -13.25 13.32
C SER A 232 22.40 -12.39 14.00
N ASN A 233 22.68 -12.66 15.27
CA ASN A 233 23.68 -11.89 16.03
C ASN A 233 25.11 -12.00 15.43
N ASN A 234 25.42 -13.09 14.71
CA ASN A 234 26.76 -13.37 14.23
C ASN A 234 26.88 -13.34 12.69
N ASP A 235 25.76 -13.34 11.97
CA ASP A 235 25.79 -13.38 10.50
C ASP A 235 24.47 -12.88 9.89
N VAL A 236 24.55 -12.33 8.69
CA VAL A 236 23.39 -11.93 7.88
C VAL A 236 23.36 -12.76 6.60
N ASN A 237 22.30 -13.51 6.43
CA ASN A 237 22.07 -14.20 5.16
C ASN A 237 21.58 -13.21 4.09
N TRP A 238 22.50 -12.50 3.46
CA TRP A 238 22.20 -11.45 2.48
C TRP A 238 21.46 -11.97 1.25
N GLY A 239 21.85 -13.12 0.72
CA GLY A 239 21.15 -13.70 -0.43
C GLY A 239 19.70 -14.07 -0.11
N GLY A 240 19.48 -14.69 1.05
CA GLY A 240 18.14 -14.99 1.55
C GLY A 240 17.34 -13.73 1.85
N LEU A 241 17.95 -12.71 2.47
CA LEU A 241 17.34 -11.41 2.75
C LEU A 241 16.87 -10.73 1.45
N MET A 242 17.72 -10.67 0.42
CA MET A 242 17.38 -10.08 -0.87
C MET A 242 16.28 -10.87 -1.59
N ALA A 243 16.31 -12.21 -1.52
CA ALA A 243 15.23 -13.03 -2.07
C ALA A 243 13.90 -12.80 -1.34
N ALA A 244 13.92 -12.69 -0.02
CA ALA A 244 12.74 -12.34 0.77
C ALA A 244 12.19 -10.93 0.43
N CYS A 245 13.07 -9.95 0.26
CA CYS A 245 12.69 -8.60 -0.20
C CYS A 245 12.05 -8.64 -1.60
N CYS A 246 12.55 -9.47 -2.53
CA CYS A 246 11.92 -9.66 -3.84
C CYS A 246 10.50 -10.24 -3.69
N VAL A 247 10.31 -11.24 -2.83
CA VAL A 247 8.98 -11.86 -2.58
C VAL A 247 7.99 -10.83 -2.03
N ILE A 248 8.43 -9.92 -1.14
CA ILE A 248 7.57 -8.87 -0.58
C ILE A 248 7.25 -7.79 -1.62
N THR A 249 8.24 -7.39 -2.40
CA THR A 249 8.11 -6.26 -3.33
C THR A 249 7.34 -6.63 -4.59
N PHE A 250 7.46 -7.87 -5.07
CA PHE A 250 6.86 -8.34 -6.31
C PHE A 250 5.33 -8.13 -6.38
N PRO A 251 4.51 -8.53 -5.38
CA PRO A 251 3.06 -8.31 -5.44
C PRO A 251 2.69 -6.83 -5.50
N VAL A 252 3.42 -5.97 -4.78
CA VAL A 252 3.17 -4.52 -4.78
C VAL A 252 3.45 -3.92 -6.17
N ILE A 253 4.57 -4.31 -6.79
CA ILE A 253 4.89 -3.88 -8.17
C ILE A 253 3.80 -4.33 -9.14
N VAL A 254 3.39 -5.60 -9.09
CA VAL A 254 2.36 -6.15 -9.98
C VAL A 254 1.03 -5.40 -9.81
N ILE A 255 0.56 -5.23 -8.59
CA ILE A 255 -0.66 -4.48 -8.28
C ILE A 255 -0.56 -3.05 -8.81
N THR A 256 0.56 -2.37 -8.55
CA THR A 256 0.77 -0.99 -8.98
C THR A 256 0.77 -0.87 -10.51
N LEU A 257 1.48 -1.75 -11.23
CA LEU A 257 1.55 -1.72 -12.69
C LEU A 257 0.19 -2.00 -13.35
N ILE A 258 -0.59 -2.94 -12.81
CA ILE A 258 -1.93 -3.25 -13.36
C ILE A 258 -2.90 -2.09 -13.12
N LEU A 259 -2.82 -1.48 -11.96
CA LEU A 259 -3.82 -0.53 -11.47
C LEU A 259 -3.38 0.94 -11.54
N GLN A 260 -2.17 1.24 -12.06
CA GLN A 260 -1.61 2.60 -12.17
C GLN A 260 -2.55 3.62 -12.84
N LYS A 261 -3.31 3.19 -13.85
CA LYS A 261 -4.27 4.06 -14.54
C LYS A 261 -5.35 4.61 -13.60
N TYR A 262 -5.80 3.81 -12.63
CA TYR A 262 -6.79 4.23 -11.65
C TYR A 262 -6.17 5.13 -10.59
N ILE A 263 -4.92 4.87 -10.17
CA ILE A 263 -4.19 5.72 -9.23
C ILE A 263 -4.03 7.13 -9.80
N ILE A 264 -3.62 7.23 -11.07
CA ILE A 264 -3.46 8.51 -11.75
C ILE A 264 -4.82 9.21 -11.84
N ALA A 265 -5.89 8.52 -12.29
CA ALA A 265 -7.22 9.09 -12.42
C ALA A 265 -7.78 9.59 -11.07
N GLY A 266 -7.62 8.81 -10.00
CA GLY A 266 -8.12 9.19 -8.67
C GLY A 266 -7.35 10.36 -8.03
N LEU A 267 -6.03 10.45 -8.23
CA LEU A 267 -5.23 11.56 -7.70
C LEU A 267 -5.44 12.86 -8.49
N THR A 268 -5.73 12.76 -9.79
CA THR A 268 -5.95 13.93 -10.65
C THR A 268 -7.39 14.46 -10.58
N ALA A 269 -8.37 13.64 -10.22
CA ALA A 269 -9.77 14.06 -10.09
C ALA A 269 -9.97 15.20 -9.06
N GLY A 270 -9.12 15.26 -8.03
CA GLY A 270 -9.10 16.36 -7.05
C GLY A 270 -8.26 17.59 -7.44
N ALA A 271 -7.40 17.46 -8.45
CA ALA A 271 -6.47 18.53 -8.85
C ALA A 271 -6.96 19.39 -10.02
N VAL A 272 -7.89 18.90 -10.82
CA VAL A 272 -8.47 19.63 -11.96
C VAL A 272 -9.72 20.36 -11.48
N LYS A 273 -9.53 21.44 -10.72
CA LYS A 273 -10.48 22.53 -10.60
C LYS A 273 -10.02 23.60 -11.60
N GLY A 274 -10.41 23.42 -12.87
CA GLY A 274 -10.31 24.44 -13.89
C GLY A 274 -11.65 25.09 -14.05
#